data_86e97f0e85b1a7f0a5c0940c4973b661
#
_entry.id   86e97f0e85b1a7f0a5c0940c4973b661
#
_cell.length_a   1.000
_cell.length_b   1.000
_cell.length_c   1.000
_cell.angle_alpha   90.00
_cell.angle_beta   90.00
_cell.angle_gamma   90.00
#
_symmetry.space_group_name_H-M   'P 1'
#
loop_
_entity.id
_entity.type
_entity.pdbx_description
1 polymer ?
#
loop_
_entity_poly.entity_id
_entity_poly.type
_entity_poly.pdbx_seq_one_letter_code
_entity_poly.pdbx_strand_id
1 'polypeptide(L)'
;MKKIFALLLAWVLPLCAPIYALAATPDESDFLSRYAQEPYVITDCQMQVVVSAYNVLAVTETYQVYFNEARHGIYRYLPLRNQLTRTDGSTATVTARVSHVDTGADECSHEVSNDKYVLRLGSEDETITGPHTYTIRYNYDLGLDTVKNADELYYNLVGTGWDTYIRRMQFSVTMPKDFDPAKLGLSTGSYGTAGTQNVTYTVRDRTISGTVTQVLAPGEGLTLRLILPDGYFKFDYTKYNLTIAMIAVLPALAALIVLVLFLKFGRDKRYAPTVEFYPPKGLNSAEVGLWYKGKATNEMVLSLLVYLAQRNHIAIHPGKRKRDFVLTKCHGYVGQDTNLAVFMDGLFPDGRTRTDNKQLKNHFYETVGTIRADLNSTESRSRFFDKTSIYLKLLSFVLLALSAAGGAYFSHLALGDSLTLAPSILYAMLAGTLCLALGLIPACCMLRRTDEGAKTLAQIKGFRSFLVTAEKEKLEALVEQDPEYFYNILPYTYALGVSDKWIKKFESIAMQPPRWYNGTEVWSYVLFDHMLRDTLRAANDSMVSQPGGKAGSFVSGGGGFTGGGVGGGGGGSW
;
A
#
# COMPACT_ATOMS: atom_id res chain seq x y z
N MET A 1 36.78 -6.28 7.67
CA MET A 1 36.90 -7.54 6.91
C MET A 1 36.18 -7.54 5.53
N LYS A 2 35.50 -6.45 5.12
CA LYS A 2 34.84 -6.34 3.79
C LYS A 2 35.72 -5.78 2.66
N LYS A 3 36.92 -5.31 2.94
CA LYS A 3 37.84 -4.74 1.93
C LYS A 3 38.94 -5.69 1.47
N ILE A 4 39.06 -6.88 2.04
CA ILE A 4 40.10 -7.86 1.69
C ILE A 4 39.60 -8.87 0.65
N PHE A 5 38.31 -9.06 0.50
CA PHE A 5 37.73 -9.98 -0.48
C PHE A 5 37.66 -9.42 -1.92
N ALA A 6 37.68 -8.09 -2.07
CA ALA A 6 37.65 -7.44 -3.39
C ALA A 6 39.04 -7.42 -4.09
N LEU A 7 40.11 -7.60 -3.35
CA LEU A 7 41.49 -7.52 -3.88
C LEU A 7 42.06 -8.88 -4.31
N LEU A 8 41.45 -9.99 -3.94
CA LEU A 8 41.89 -11.34 -4.33
C LEU A 8 41.25 -11.86 -5.63
N LEU A 9 40.19 -11.20 -6.13
CA LEU A 9 39.58 -11.54 -7.44
C LEU A 9 40.23 -10.82 -8.65
N ALA A 10 41.09 -9.85 -8.43
CA ALA A 10 41.71 -9.03 -9.49
C ALA A 10 43.02 -9.59 -10.02
N TRP A 11 43.56 -10.70 -9.48
CA TRP A 11 44.91 -11.19 -9.81
C TRP A 11 44.99 -12.62 -10.36
N VAL A 12 43.88 -13.23 -10.79
CA VAL A 12 43.87 -14.52 -11.49
C VAL A 12 43.41 -14.36 -12.94
N LEU A 13 44.06 -13.52 -13.66
CA LEU A 13 44.08 -13.46 -15.12
C LEU A 13 45.48 -12.94 -15.52
N PRO A 14 46.31 -13.63 -16.22
CA PRO A 14 46.04 -14.32 -17.47
C PRO A 14 46.93 -15.57 -17.67
N LEU A 15 46.83 -16.21 -18.77
CA LEU A 15 47.61 -17.32 -19.34
C LEU A 15 46.99 -18.71 -19.17
N CYS A 16 45.89 -18.93 -19.85
CA CYS A 16 45.64 -20.17 -20.56
C CYS A 16 44.76 -19.87 -21.76
N ALA A 17 45.33 -19.41 -22.83
CA ALA A 17 44.70 -19.53 -24.15
C ALA A 17 44.85 -21.04 -24.51
N PRO A 18 43.79 -21.85 -24.46
CA PRO A 18 43.89 -23.21 -24.96
C PRO A 18 44.04 -23.14 -26.47
N ILE A 19 45.08 -23.82 -26.99
CA ILE A 19 45.21 -24.14 -28.42
C ILE A 19 44.04 -25.09 -28.74
N TYR A 20 42.96 -24.55 -29.25
CA TYR A 20 41.84 -25.36 -29.74
C TYR A 20 42.25 -25.92 -31.11
N ALA A 21 42.14 -27.27 -31.27
CA ALA A 21 42.16 -27.90 -32.56
C ALA A 21 41.02 -27.32 -33.41
N LEU A 22 41.35 -26.65 -34.51
CA LEU A 22 40.44 -26.01 -35.43
C LEU A 22 39.49 -27.06 -36.04
N ALA A 23 38.26 -27.11 -35.53
CA ALA A 23 37.14 -27.58 -36.37
C ALA A 23 36.95 -26.48 -37.46
N ALA A 24 36.79 -26.88 -38.71
CA ALA A 24 36.78 -25.96 -39.84
C ALA A 24 35.53 -25.08 -39.81
N THR A 25 35.67 -23.91 -39.19
CA THR A 25 34.69 -22.80 -39.34
C THR A 25 34.84 -22.22 -40.74
N PRO A 26 33.77 -21.78 -41.42
CA PRO A 26 33.88 -21.04 -42.69
C PRO A 26 34.88 -19.90 -42.59
N ASP A 27 35.65 -19.65 -43.65
CA ASP A 27 36.52 -18.49 -43.71
C ASP A 27 35.69 -17.21 -43.52
N GLU A 28 36.23 -16.22 -42.83
CA GLU A 28 35.53 -15.00 -42.49
C GLU A 28 35.15 -14.20 -43.74
N SER A 29 36.02 -14.20 -44.75
CA SER A 29 35.75 -13.52 -46.02
C SER A 29 34.61 -14.15 -46.81
N ASP A 30 34.53 -15.47 -46.84
CA ASP A 30 33.43 -16.21 -47.46
C ASP A 30 32.10 -15.99 -46.71
N PHE A 31 32.17 -15.98 -45.38
CA PHE A 31 30.99 -15.70 -44.53
C PHE A 31 30.47 -14.28 -44.76
N LEU A 32 31.30 -13.26 -44.71
CA LEU A 32 30.89 -11.87 -44.95
C LEU A 32 30.33 -11.68 -46.36
N SER A 33 30.93 -12.31 -47.38
CA SER A 33 30.41 -12.27 -48.75
C SER A 33 29.05 -12.92 -48.88
N ARG A 34 28.84 -14.06 -48.22
CA ARG A 34 27.57 -14.81 -48.26
C ARG A 34 26.43 -14.05 -47.61
N TYR A 35 26.68 -13.34 -46.51
CA TYR A 35 25.67 -12.64 -45.72
C TYR A 35 25.77 -11.12 -45.84
N ALA A 36 26.31 -10.62 -46.97
CA ALA A 36 26.46 -9.17 -47.21
C ALA A 36 25.10 -8.43 -47.32
N GLN A 37 24.00 -9.13 -47.50
CA GLN A 37 22.63 -8.53 -47.54
C GLN A 37 22.00 -8.39 -46.16
N GLU A 38 22.58 -9.04 -45.14
CA GLU A 38 22.10 -8.89 -43.78
C GLU A 38 22.57 -7.52 -43.21
N PRO A 39 21.76 -6.80 -42.44
CA PRO A 39 22.14 -5.50 -41.89
C PRO A 39 23.43 -5.57 -41.04
N TYR A 40 23.59 -6.66 -40.33
CA TYR A 40 24.77 -6.98 -39.54
C TYR A 40 24.90 -8.49 -39.37
N VAL A 41 26.10 -8.96 -39.03
CA VAL A 41 26.41 -10.34 -38.69
C VAL A 41 27.36 -10.42 -37.52
N ILE A 42 27.36 -11.53 -36.78
CA ILE A 42 28.32 -11.79 -35.70
C ILE A 42 29.41 -12.74 -36.24
N THR A 43 30.63 -12.24 -36.39
CA THR A 43 31.72 -13.04 -36.92
C THR A 43 32.36 -13.93 -35.87
N ASP A 44 32.37 -13.53 -34.61
CA ASP A 44 32.84 -14.31 -33.47
C ASP A 44 32.01 -13.98 -32.23
N CYS A 45 31.60 -15.03 -31.52
CA CYS A 45 30.91 -14.92 -30.24
C CYS A 45 31.65 -15.75 -29.22
N GLN A 46 32.08 -15.15 -28.14
CA GLN A 46 32.73 -15.84 -27.02
C GLN A 46 31.92 -15.63 -25.73
N MET A 47 31.65 -16.73 -25.04
CA MET A 47 30.94 -16.69 -23.78
C MET A 47 31.73 -17.40 -22.68
N GLN A 48 32.02 -16.69 -21.62
CA GLN A 48 32.62 -17.24 -20.41
C GLN A 48 31.62 -17.15 -19.27
N VAL A 49 31.37 -18.28 -18.63
CA VAL A 49 30.44 -18.38 -17.50
C VAL A 49 31.17 -18.99 -16.31
N VAL A 50 31.22 -18.28 -15.22
CA VAL A 50 31.74 -18.78 -13.94
C VAL A 50 30.54 -18.96 -13.00
N VAL A 51 30.23 -20.20 -12.68
CA VAL A 51 29.09 -20.54 -11.83
C VAL A 51 29.54 -20.52 -10.36
N SER A 52 28.84 -19.78 -9.52
CA SER A 52 29.12 -19.76 -8.08
C SER A 52 28.41 -20.90 -7.33
N ALA A 53 28.86 -21.16 -6.10
CA ALA A 53 28.19 -22.13 -5.22
C ALA A 53 26.76 -21.70 -4.81
N TYR A 54 26.35 -20.47 -5.12
CA TYR A 54 25.04 -19.90 -4.80
C TYR A 54 24.13 -19.75 -6.04
N ASN A 55 24.40 -20.52 -7.11
CA ASN A 55 23.65 -20.50 -8.37
C ASN A 55 23.62 -19.11 -9.04
N VAL A 56 24.70 -18.34 -8.86
CA VAL A 56 24.90 -17.08 -9.55
C VAL A 56 25.95 -17.31 -10.65
N LEU A 57 25.62 -16.90 -11.87
CA LEU A 57 26.49 -17.02 -13.04
C LEU A 57 27.16 -15.64 -13.27
N ALA A 58 28.47 -15.55 -13.13
CA ALA A 58 29.23 -14.42 -13.62
C ALA A 58 29.52 -14.65 -15.11
N VAL A 59 28.88 -13.86 -15.95
CA VAL A 59 28.89 -14.03 -17.41
C VAL A 59 29.74 -12.93 -18.04
N THR A 60 30.60 -13.32 -18.97
CA THR A 60 31.28 -12.40 -19.89
C THR A 60 30.97 -12.84 -21.31
N GLU A 61 30.35 -11.96 -22.06
CA GLU A 61 30.02 -12.13 -23.47
C GLU A 61 30.88 -11.18 -24.28
N THR A 62 31.50 -11.68 -25.36
CA THR A 62 32.22 -10.87 -26.33
C THR A 62 31.67 -11.18 -27.72
N TYR A 63 31.19 -10.15 -28.40
CA TYR A 63 30.65 -10.23 -29.76
C TYR A 63 31.50 -9.42 -30.69
N GLN A 64 32.10 -10.05 -31.71
CA GLN A 64 32.66 -9.38 -32.86
C GLN A 64 31.55 -9.24 -33.91
N VAL A 65 31.06 -8.04 -34.08
CA VAL A 65 29.97 -7.70 -34.98
C VAL A 65 30.52 -7.03 -36.23
N TYR A 66 30.00 -7.37 -37.39
CA TYR A 66 30.26 -6.68 -38.63
C TYR A 66 28.99 -6.06 -39.17
N PHE A 67 28.95 -4.74 -39.24
CA PHE A 67 27.81 -3.98 -39.74
C PHE A 67 27.96 -3.72 -41.23
N ASN A 68 27.07 -4.37 -42.02
CA ASN A 68 27.00 -4.16 -43.47
C ASN A 68 26.28 -2.85 -43.83
N GLU A 69 25.40 -2.38 -42.93
CA GLU A 69 24.70 -1.11 -43.04
C GLU A 69 25.04 -0.21 -41.84
N ALA A 70 24.85 1.09 -42.00
CA ALA A 70 25.00 2.03 -40.90
C ALA A 70 23.96 1.77 -39.79
N ARG A 71 24.41 1.43 -38.60
CA ARG A 71 23.60 1.13 -37.41
C ARG A 71 24.17 1.89 -36.21
N HIS A 72 23.34 2.19 -35.23
CA HIS A 72 23.77 2.83 -33.99
C HIS A 72 24.43 1.85 -33.01
N GLY A 73 24.11 0.55 -33.11
CA GLY A 73 24.64 -0.50 -32.25
C GLY A 73 23.81 -1.76 -32.20
N ILE A 74 23.86 -2.46 -31.06
CA ILE A 74 23.11 -3.70 -30.84
C ILE A 74 22.25 -3.63 -29.58
N TYR A 75 21.13 -4.36 -29.61
CA TYR A 75 20.37 -4.74 -28.42
C TYR A 75 20.86 -6.08 -27.89
N ARG A 76 20.86 -6.23 -26.56
CA ARG A 76 21.03 -7.53 -25.91
C ARG A 76 19.90 -7.75 -24.91
N TYR A 77 19.13 -8.82 -25.11
CA TYR A 77 17.98 -9.19 -24.29
C TYR A 77 18.36 -10.31 -23.32
N LEU A 78 18.29 -10.08 -22.00
CA LEU A 78 18.50 -11.06 -20.95
C LEU A 78 17.15 -11.39 -20.31
N PRO A 79 16.64 -12.62 -20.46
CA PRO A 79 15.34 -12.99 -19.88
C PRO A 79 15.40 -12.97 -18.36
N LEU A 80 14.44 -12.32 -17.70
CA LEU A 80 14.31 -12.31 -16.24
C LEU A 80 13.36 -13.39 -15.75
N ARG A 81 12.39 -13.77 -16.57
CA ARG A 81 11.45 -14.85 -16.27
C ARG A 81 11.51 -15.93 -17.33
N ASN A 82 11.76 -17.14 -16.88
CA ASN A 82 12.00 -18.27 -17.76
C ASN A 82 11.11 -19.46 -17.35
N GLN A 83 10.48 -20.10 -18.32
CA GLN A 83 9.79 -21.37 -18.12
C GLN A 83 10.71 -22.52 -18.55
N LEU A 84 10.92 -23.49 -17.68
CA LEU A 84 11.72 -24.66 -17.93
C LEU A 84 10.85 -25.89 -17.98
N THR A 85 11.10 -26.78 -18.94
CA THR A 85 10.63 -28.17 -18.87
C THR A 85 11.77 -29.04 -18.36
N ARG A 86 11.57 -29.65 -17.21
CA ARG A 86 12.57 -30.46 -16.54
C ARG A 86 12.62 -31.89 -17.11
N THR A 87 13.64 -32.66 -16.74
CA THR A 87 13.81 -34.07 -17.20
C THR A 87 12.67 -34.99 -16.77
N ASP A 88 11.97 -34.70 -15.69
CA ASP A 88 10.79 -35.42 -15.23
C ASP A 88 9.47 -35.01 -15.92
N GLY A 89 9.55 -34.08 -16.89
CA GLY A 89 8.38 -33.51 -17.60
C GLY A 89 7.67 -32.41 -16.84
N SER A 90 8.07 -32.07 -15.60
CA SER A 90 7.50 -30.96 -14.86
C SER A 90 7.94 -29.60 -15.46
N THR A 91 7.07 -28.59 -15.32
CA THR A 91 7.40 -27.21 -15.70
C THR A 91 7.71 -26.39 -14.46
N ALA A 92 8.74 -25.57 -14.52
CA ALA A 92 9.08 -24.63 -13.47
C ALA A 92 9.30 -23.23 -14.05
N THR A 93 8.88 -22.21 -13.32
CA THR A 93 9.22 -20.82 -13.61
C THR A 93 10.44 -20.44 -12.77
N VAL A 94 11.52 -20.02 -13.44
CA VAL A 94 12.72 -19.48 -12.78
C VAL A 94 12.77 -17.99 -13.06
N THR A 95 12.87 -17.20 -11.98
CA THR A 95 13.06 -15.75 -12.07
C THR A 95 14.52 -15.44 -11.80
N ALA A 96 15.18 -14.89 -12.80
CA ALA A 96 16.57 -14.48 -12.70
C ALA A 96 16.70 -12.99 -12.34
N ARG A 97 17.83 -12.62 -11.74
CA ARG A 97 18.19 -11.22 -11.48
C ARG A 97 19.50 -10.88 -12.17
N VAL A 98 19.49 -9.77 -12.90
CA VAL A 98 20.70 -9.22 -13.53
C VAL A 98 21.27 -8.14 -12.61
N SER A 99 22.57 -8.17 -12.38
CA SER A 99 23.28 -7.18 -11.57
C SER A 99 24.75 -7.04 -12.02
N HIS A 100 25.42 -5.98 -11.57
CA HIS A 100 26.84 -5.70 -11.89
C HIS A 100 27.12 -5.69 -13.39
N VAL A 101 26.24 -5.02 -14.15
CA VAL A 101 26.41 -4.87 -15.60
C VAL A 101 27.56 -3.90 -15.89
N ASP A 102 28.49 -4.35 -16.74
CA ASP A 102 29.63 -3.58 -17.25
C ASP A 102 29.76 -3.85 -18.75
N THR A 103 29.72 -2.80 -19.55
CA THR A 103 29.80 -2.86 -21.02
C THR A 103 31.11 -2.29 -21.56
N GLY A 104 32.08 -2.01 -20.67
CA GLY A 104 33.37 -1.46 -21.04
C GLY A 104 33.28 0.01 -21.46
N ALA A 105 33.79 0.33 -22.66
CA ALA A 105 33.82 1.70 -23.18
C ALA A 105 32.59 2.08 -24.02
N ASP A 106 31.71 1.10 -24.36
CA ASP A 106 30.54 1.37 -25.18
C ASP A 106 29.46 2.09 -24.36
N GLU A 107 28.84 3.09 -24.96
CA GLU A 107 27.65 3.71 -24.39
C GLU A 107 26.56 2.66 -24.22
N CYS A 108 25.91 2.64 -23.06
CA CYS A 108 24.88 1.66 -22.77
C CYS A 108 23.72 2.29 -21.98
N SER A 109 22.53 2.10 -22.49
CA SER A 109 21.30 2.30 -21.72
C SER A 109 20.64 0.96 -21.43
N HIS A 110 19.85 0.88 -20.36
CA HIS A 110 19.14 -0.34 -20.02
C HIS A 110 17.71 -0.04 -19.53
N GLU A 111 16.83 -0.99 -19.79
CA GLU A 111 15.45 -0.98 -19.29
C GLU A 111 14.99 -2.40 -18.96
N VAL A 112 13.97 -2.52 -18.12
CA VAL A 112 13.27 -3.78 -17.90
C VAL A 112 11.92 -3.70 -18.60
N SER A 113 11.74 -4.57 -19.60
CA SER A 113 10.53 -4.61 -20.41
C SER A 113 10.17 -6.06 -20.77
N ASN A 114 8.90 -6.43 -20.64
CA ASN A 114 8.38 -7.74 -21.02
C ASN A 114 9.17 -8.94 -20.43
N ASP A 115 9.43 -8.91 -19.12
CA ASP A 115 10.21 -9.93 -18.41
C ASP A 115 11.65 -10.10 -18.95
N LYS A 116 12.23 -9.07 -19.56
CA LYS A 116 13.60 -9.02 -20.07
C LYS A 116 14.33 -7.81 -19.52
N TYR A 117 15.60 -7.98 -19.22
CA TYR A 117 16.55 -6.89 -19.04
C TYR A 117 17.15 -6.58 -20.41
N VAL A 118 16.85 -5.42 -20.93
CA VAL A 118 17.24 -4.99 -22.27
C VAL A 118 18.44 -4.06 -22.14
N LEU A 119 19.55 -4.42 -22.75
CA LEU A 119 20.71 -3.57 -22.93
C LEU A 119 20.70 -3.01 -24.34
N ARG A 120 20.90 -1.72 -24.48
CA ARG A 120 21.07 -1.02 -25.75
C ARG A 120 22.48 -0.45 -25.79
N LEU A 121 23.34 -1.06 -26.58
CA LEU A 121 24.76 -0.71 -26.69
C LEU A 121 25.00 0.09 -27.98
N GLY A 122 25.70 1.21 -27.87
CA GLY A 122 26.02 2.13 -28.93
C GLY A 122 25.45 3.52 -28.70
N SER A 123 25.76 4.46 -29.58
CA SER A 123 25.42 5.89 -29.45
C SER A 123 24.14 6.22 -30.22
N GLU A 124 23.28 7.08 -29.66
CA GLU A 124 22.13 7.64 -30.39
C GLU A 124 22.54 8.64 -31.49
N ASP A 125 23.69 9.28 -31.32
CA ASP A 125 24.13 10.35 -32.18
C ASP A 125 25.09 9.88 -33.31
N GLU A 126 25.67 8.67 -33.16
CA GLU A 126 26.65 8.15 -34.11
C GLU A 126 26.21 6.78 -34.68
N THR A 127 26.51 6.57 -35.95
CA THR A 127 26.33 5.26 -36.61
C THR A 127 27.70 4.65 -36.96
N ILE A 128 27.74 3.33 -36.89
CA ILE A 128 28.93 2.53 -37.19
C ILE A 128 28.65 1.60 -38.38
N THR A 129 29.72 1.38 -39.18
CA THR A 129 29.75 0.37 -40.25
C THR A 129 31.06 -0.41 -40.13
N GLY A 130 31.10 -1.65 -40.66
CA GLY A 130 32.29 -2.50 -40.54
C GLY A 130 32.38 -3.20 -39.17
N PRO A 131 33.62 -3.60 -38.77
CA PRO A 131 33.79 -4.40 -37.57
C PRO A 131 33.71 -3.55 -36.28
N HIS A 132 32.98 -4.09 -35.28
CA HIS A 132 32.94 -3.53 -33.93
C HIS A 132 32.90 -4.66 -32.90
N THR A 133 33.48 -4.46 -31.71
CA THR A 133 33.54 -5.49 -30.66
C THR A 133 32.86 -5.00 -29.42
N TYR A 134 31.80 -5.70 -28.99
CA TYR A 134 31.09 -5.48 -27.73
C TYR A 134 31.55 -6.49 -26.69
N THR A 135 31.82 -6.02 -25.48
CA THR A 135 32.07 -6.88 -24.31
C THR A 135 31.13 -6.52 -23.20
N ILE A 136 30.30 -7.50 -22.78
CA ILE A 136 29.29 -7.33 -21.74
C ILE A 136 29.62 -8.27 -20.57
N ARG A 137 29.71 -7.73 -19.38
CA ARG A 137 29.88 -8.51 -18.14
C ARG A 137 28.68 -8.27 -17.24
N TYR A 138 28.16 -9.34 -16.63
CA TYR A 138 27.07 -9.24 -15.69
C TYR A 138 26.99 -10.47 -14.79
N ASN A 139 26.32 -10.32 -13.64
CA ASN A 139 25.89 -11.42 -12.81
C ASN A 139 24.43 -11.77 -13.12
N TYR A 140 24.20 -13.06 -13.40
CA TYR A 140 22.89 -13.64 -13.64
C TYR A 140 22.55 -14.59 -12.51
N ASP A 141 21.74 -14.13 -11.53
CA ASP A 141 21.38 -14.87 -10.33
C ASP A 141 20.10 -15.67 -10.60
N LEU A 142 20.19 -16.97 -10.60
CA LEU A 142 19.09 -17.91 -10.81
C LEU A 142 18.33 -18.24 -9.52
N GLY A 143 18.85 -17.85 -8.37
CA GLY A 143 18.24 -18.10 -7.07
C GLY A 143 18.21 -19.57 -6.68
N LEU A 144 17.16 -19.94 -5.95
CA LEU A 144 16.96 -21.31 -5.46
C LEU A 144 16.60 -22.27 -6.59
N ASP A 145 17.34 -23.36 -6.70
CA ASP A 145 16.89 -24.50 -7.51
C ASP A 145 15.70 -25.19 -6.83
N THR A 146 14.64 -25.40 -7.59
CA THR A 146 13.40 -26.02 -7.12
C THR A 146 13.22 -27.45 -7.62
N VAL A 147 14.25 -28.07 -8.23
CA VAL A 147 14.22 -29.49 -8.63
C VAL A 147 14.17 -30.37 -7.39
N LYS A 148 13.35 -31.39 -7.40
CA LYS A 148 13.30 -32.37 -6.32
C LYS A 148 14.38 -33.44 -6.54
N ASN A 149 15.19 -33.71 -5.52
CA ASN A 149 16.22 -34.73 -5.48
C ASN A 149 17.37 -34.55 -6.49
N ALA A 150 17.52 -33.38 -7.09
CA ALA A 150 18.65 -33.03 -7.95
C ALA A 150 18.73 -31.53 -8.11
N ASP A 151 19.92 -30.98 -8.32
CA ASP A 151 20.12 -29.64 -8.82
C ASP A 151 20.36 -29.66 -10.33
N GLU A 152 20.15 -28.58 -11.04
CA GLU A 152 20.32 -28.54 -12.48
C GLU A 152 20.87 -27.18 -12.92
N LEU A 153 21.91 -27.19 -13.75
CA LEU A 153 22.28 -26.05 -14.56
C LEU A 153 21.72 -26.22 -15.98
N TYR A 154 20.63 -25.53 -16.28
CA TYR A 154 20.01 -25.53 -17.60
C TYR A 154 20.07 -24.11 -18.17
N TYR A 155 21.11 -23.83 -18.96
CA TYR A 155 21.46 -22.47 -19.41
C TYR A 155 21.64 -22.41 -20.92
N ASN A 156 20.99 -21.42 -21.53
CA ASN A 156 21.21 -21.12 -22.96
C ASN A 156 22.46 -20.23 -23.08
N LEU A 157 23.57 -20.80 -23.56
CA LEU A 157 24.77 -20.05 -23.86
C LEU A 157 24.52 -19.06 -25.02
N VAL A 158 23.79 -19.47 -26.06
CA VAL A 158 23.22 -18.57 -27.05
C VAL A 158 21.74 -18.82 -27.09
N GLY A 159 20.94 -17.76 -26.90
CA GLY A 159 19.49 -17.87 -27.00
C GLY A 159 18.99 -17.84 -28.44
N THR A 160 17.79 -18.36 -28.63
CA THR A 160 17.13 -18.39 -29.94
C THR A 160 16.51 -17.07 -30.38
N GLY A 161 16.75 -15.98 -29.66
CA GLY A 161 16.21 -14.66 -29.97
C GLY A 161 17.16 -13.74 -30.76
N TRP A 162 18.24 -14.25 -31.30
CA TRP A 162 19.09 -13.51 -32.22
C TRP A 162 18.47 -13.47 -33.62
N ASP A 163 18.46 -12.32 -34.23
CA ASP A 163 17.91 -12.09 -35.57
C ASP A 163 18.97 -12.07 -36.69
N THR A 164 20.20 -12.50 -36.37
CA THR A 164 21.34 -12.52 -37.29
C THR A 164 22.08 -13.84 -37.26
N TYR A 165 23.00 -14.01 -38.21
CA TYR A 165 23.89 -15.16 -38.31
C TYR A 165 25.11 -15.01 -37.40
N ILE A 166 25.50 -16.12 -36.72
CA ILE A 166 26.70 -16.19 -35.88
C ILE A 166 27.64 -17.22 -36.52
N ARG A 167 28.78 -16.73 -37.02
CA ARG A 167 29.75 -17.58 -37.72
C ARG A 167 30.44 -18.58 -36.82
N ARG A 168 30.93 -18.12 -35.67
CA ARG A 168 31.66 -18.92 -34.72
C ARG A 168 31.20 -18.60 -33.30
N MET A 169 30.93 -19.67 -32.54
CA MET A 169 30.59 -19.55 -31.12
C MET A 169 31.54 -20.39 -30.28
N GLN A 170 32.22 -19.77 -29.33
CA GLN A 170 33.08 -20.43 -28.34
C GLN A 170 32.55 -20.19 -26.94
N PHE A 171 32.68 -21.21 -26.09
CA PHE A 171 32.22 -21.08 -24.71
C PHE A 171 33.14 -21.75 -23.72
N SER A 172 33.13 -21.25 -22.48
CA SER A 172 33.66 -21.91 -21.31
C SER A 172 32.72 -21.75 -20.13
N VAL A 173 32.39 -22.85 -19.44
CA VAL A 173 31.55 -22.85 -18.24
C VAL A 173 32.33 -23.50 -17.11
N THR A 174 32.70 -22.74 -16.09
CA THR A 174 33.44 -23.22 -14.93
C THR A 174 32.48 -23.42 -13.76
N MET A 175 32.41 -24.66 -13.25
CA MET A 175 31.54 -25.05 -12.15
C MET A 175 32.23 -24.87 -10.78
N PRO A 176 31.48 -24.60 -9.70
CA PRO A 176 32.05 -24.32 -8.37
C PRO A 176 32.60 -25.59 -7.68
N LYS A 177 32.12 -26.77 -8.08
CA LYS A 177 32.52 -28.08 -7.54
C LYS A 177 32.62 -29.09 -8.67
N ASP A 178 33.18 -30.27 -8.38
CA ASP A 178 33.23 -31.39 -9.31
C ASP A 178 31.81 -31.88 -9.66
N PHE A 179 31.64 -32.35 -10.87
CA PHE A 179 30.39 -32.88 -11.42
C PHE A 179 30.66 -34.11 -12.27
N ASP A 180 29.62 -34.87 -12.58
CA ASP A 180 29.68 -36.02 -13.46
C ASP A 180 29.54 -35.60 -14.93
N PRO A 181 30.60 -35.66 -15.75
CA PRO A 181 30.54 -35.31 -17.17
C PRO A 181 29.55 -36.13 -18.00
N ALA A 182 29.20 -37.33 -17.56
CA ALA A 182 28.23 -38.19 -18.24
C ALA A 182 26.77 -37.62 -18.19
N LYS A 183 26.54 -36.69 -17.28
CA LYS A 183 25.24 -35.99 -17.12
C LYS A 183 25.16 -34.64 -17.85
N LEU A 184 26.19 -34.31 -18.65
CA LEU A 184 26.21 -33.12 -19.46
C LEU A 184 25.53 -33.38 -20.81
N GLY A 185 24.57 -32.51 -21.15
CA GLY A 185 23.95 -32.42 -22.47
C GLY A 185 24.22 -31.06 -23.10
N LEU A 186 24.51 -31.02 -24.38
CA LEU A 186 24.61 -29.84 -25.20
C LEU A 186 23.67 -30.00 -26.40
N SER A 187 22.97 -28.92 -26.77
CA SER A 187 22.03 -28.93 -27.90
C SER A 187 22.14 -27.64 -28.70
N THR A 188 22.18 -27.75 -30.02
CA THR A 188 22.14 -26.59 -30.94
C THR A 188 20.97 -26.68 -31.89
N GLY A 189 20.51 -25.54 -32.39
CA GLY A 189 19.45 -25.40 -33.40
C GLY A 189 18.30 -24.53 -32.93
N SER A 190 17.20 -24.60 -33.65
CA SER A 190 15.96 -23.86 -33.32
C SER A 190 15.31 -24.40 -32.06
N TYR A 191 14.40 -23.61 -31.48
CA TYR A 191 13.70 -24.00 -30.25
C TYR A 191 13.07 -25.40 -30.36
N GLY A 192 13.32 -26.24 -29.36
CA GLY A 192 12.79 -27.61 -29.27
C GLY A 192 13.57 -28.67 -30.06
N THR A 193 14.67 -28.32 -30.71
CA THR A 193 15.56 -29.31 -31.36
C THR A 193 16.50 -29.97 -30.36
N ALA A 194 16.87 -31.21 -30.61
CA ALA A 194 17.79 -31.98 -29.78
C ALA A 194 19.12 -32.34 -30.54
N GLY A 195 19.61 -31.43 -31.35
CA GLY A 195 20.81 -31.64 -32.16
C GLY A 195 22.09 -31.49 -31.33
N THR A 196 22.89 -32.55 -31.22
CA THR A 196 24.20 -32.55 -30.54
C THR A 196 25.39 -32.59 -31.49
N GLN A 197 25.13 -32.73 -32.77
CA GLN A 197 26.18 -33.03 -33.78
C GLN A 197 27.09 -31.87 -34.12
N ASN A 198 26.67 -30.63 -33.79
CA ASN A 198 27.33 -29.40 -34.23
C ASN A 198 28.18 -28.74 -33.12
N VAL A 199 28.45 -29.45 -32.03
CA VAL A 199 29.24 -28.94 -30.92
C VAL A 199 30.38 -29.88 -30.60
N THR A 200 31.60 -29.38 -30.60
CA THR A 200 32.75 -30.05 -30.04
C THR A 200 33.08 -29.48 -28.68
N TYR A 201 33.29 -30.32 -27.69
CA TYR A 201 33.59 -29.85 -26.33
C TYR A 201 34.58 -30.77 -25.60
N THR A 202 35.20 -30.21 -24.60
CA THR A 202 36.07 -30.94 -23.65
C THR A 202 35.71 -30.55 -22.23
N VAL A 203 35.85 -31.50 -21.32
CA VAL A 203 35.73 -31.25 -19.88
C VAL A 203 37.09 -31.46 -19.26
N ARG A 204 37.61 -30.44 -18.61
CA ARG A 204 38.87 -30.53 -17.84
C ARG A 204 38.64 -29.95 -16.46
N ASP A 205 38.96 -30.72 -15.44
CA ASP A 205 38.68 -30.36 -14.06
C ASP A 205 37.18 -29.99 -13.90
N ARG A 206 36.88 -28.75 -13.60
CA ARG A 206 35.51 -28.25 -13.42
C ARG A 206 35.06 -27.35 -14.56
N THR A 207 35.78 -27.33 -15.67
CA THR A 207 35.49 -26.42 -16.79
C THR A 207 35.06 -27.21 -18.02
N ILE A 208 33.90 -26.84 -18.56
CA ILE A 208 33.36 -27.31 -19.83
C ILE A 208 33.71 -26.25 -20.88
N SER A 209 34.49 -26.61 -21.86
CA SER A 209 34.86 -25.69 -22.94
C SER A 209 34.51 -26.28 -24.30
N GLY A 210 34.04 -25.48 -25.23
CA GLY A 210 33.64 -25.98 -26.53
C GLY A 210 33.44 -24.90 -27.59
N THR A 211 33.18 -25.41 -28.78
CA THR A 211 32.94 -24.58 -29.98
C THR A 211 31.80 -25.17 -30.80
N VAL A 212 30.92 -24.29 -31.32
CA VAL A 212 29.93 -24.68 -32.31
C VAL A 212 30.61 -24.72 -33.69
N THR A 213 30.47 -25.85 -34.36
CA THR A 213 31.21 -26.16 -35.60
C THR A 213 30.52 -25.67 -36.88
N GLN A 214 29.28 -25.19 -36.77
CA GLN A 214 28.48 -24.67 -37.88
C GLN A 214 28.01 -23.23 -37.59
N VAL A 215 27.68 -22.49 -38.65
CA VAL A 215 27.05 -21.18 -38.53
C VAL A 215 25.69 -21.35 -37.86
N LEU A 216 25.42 -20.58 -36.82
CA LEU A 216 24.07 -20.48 -36.24
C LEU A 216 23.25 -19.47 -37.06
N ALA A 217 22.10 -19.92 -37.58
CA ALA A 217 21.16 -19.06 -38.29
C ALA A 217 20.31 -18.23 -37.32
N PRO A 218 19.62 -17.19 -37.80
CA PRO A 218 18.62 -16.47 -37.01
C PRO A 218 17.63 -17.43 -36.36
N GLY A 219 17.37 -17.26 -35.06
CA GLY A 219 16.48 -18.17 -34.33
C GLY A 219 17.10 -19.47 -33.82
N GLU A 220 18.38 -19.72 -34.09
CA GLU A 220 19.11 -20.86 -33.55
C GLU A 220 19.94 -20.47 -32.31
N GLY A 221 20.11 -21.43 -31.39
CA GLY A 221 20.83 -21.23 -30.13
C GLY A 221 21.73 -22.40 -29.76
N LEU A 222 22.44 -22.22 -28.65
CA LEU A 222 23.25 -23.24 -27.96
C LEU A 222 22.79 -23.34 -26.51
N THR A 223 22.35 -24.53 -26.10
CA THR A 223 21.89 -24.81 -24.75
C THR A 223 22.77 -25.84 -24.08
N LEU A 224 23.13 -25.56 -22.83
CA LEU A 224 23.83 -26.46 -21.92
C LEU A 224 22.86 -26.94 -20.86
N ARG A 225 22.83 -28.27 -20.61
CA ARG A 225 22.10 -28.88 -19.52
C ARG A 225 23.01 -29.84 -18.75
N LEU A 226 23.14 -29.61 -17.44
CA LEU A 226 23.95 -30.43 -16.56
C LEU A 226 23.12 -30.81 -15.33
N ILE A 227 22.88 -32.11 -15.15
CA ILE A 227 22.18 -32.63 -13.97
C ILE A 227 23.21 -32.80 -12.87
N LEU A 228 22.93 -32.29 -11.69
CA LEU A 228 23.82 -32.22 -10.54
C LEU A 228 23.21 -32.94 -9.33
N PRO A 229 24.03 -33.38 -8.37
CA PRO A 229 23.52 -33.95 -7.13
C PRO A 229 22.69 -32.93 -6.34
N ASP A 230 21.70 -33.39 -5.59
CA ASP A 230 20.92 -32.55 -4.68
C ASP A 230 21.82 -31.83 -3.66
N GLY A 231 21.58 -30.57 -3.43
CA GLY A 231 22.40 -29.68 -2.58
C GLY A 231 23.77 -29.30 -3.19
N TYR A 232 23.91 -29.41 -4.51
CA TYR A 232 25.09 -28.90 -5.22
C TYR A 232 25.21 -27.38 -5.08
N PHE A 233 24.11 -26.67 -5.26
CA PHE A 233 24.02 -25.23 -4.99
C PHE A 233 23.63 -24.97 -3.54
N LYS A 234 24.15 -23.89 -2.97
CA LYS A 234 23.80 -23.40 -1.65
C LYS A 234 22.87 -22.20 -1.80
N PHE A 235 21.82 -22.14 -1.00
CA PHE A 235 20.96 -20.99 -0.92
C PHE A 235 21.16 -20.25 0.42
N ASP A 236 21.23 -18.94 0.42
CA ASP A 236 21.33 -18.13 1.65
C ASP A 236 19.95 -17.98 2.32
N TYR A 237 19.51 -19.09 2.94
CA TYR A 237 18.26 -19.11 3.70
C TYR A 237 18.22 -18.07 4.82
N THR A 238 19.38 -17.62 5.32
CA THR A 238 19.42 -16.65 6.44
C THR A 238 18.84 -15.31 6.01
N LYS A 239 19.29 -14.79 4.87
CA LYS A 239 18.74 -13.52 4.32
C LYS A 239 17.28 -13.67 3.93
N TYR A 240 16.94 -14.75 3.26
CA TYR A 240 15.58 -15.05 2.84
C TYR A 240 14.62 -15.13 4.05
N ASN A 241 14.98 -15.95 5.05
CA ASN A 241 14.17 -16.13 6.26
C ASN A 241 14.07 -14.82 7.06
N LEU A 242 15.15 -14.02 7.15
CA LEU A 242 15.14 -12.72 7.81
C LEU A 242 14.18 -11.76 7.09
N THR A 243 14.23 -11.71 5.76
CA THR A 243 13.33 -10.88 4.96
C THR A 243 11.86 -11.25 5.20
N ILE A 244 11.54 -12.56 5.17
CA ILE A 244 10.19 -13.04 5.46
C ILE A 244 9.79 -12.74 6.91
N ALA A 245 10.68 -12.95 7.87
CA ALA A 245 10.39 -12.68 9.27
C ALA A 245 10.05 -11.20 9.51
N MET A 246 10.74 -10.26 8.85
CA MET A 246 10.52 -8.83 9.00
C MET A 246 9.12 -8.39 8.54
N ILE A 247 8.48 -9.13 7.63
CA ILE A 247 7.09 -8.87 7.19
C ILE A 247 6.11 -8.94 8.37
N ALA A 248 6.30 -9.89 9.30
CA ALA A 248 5.44 -10.08 10.46
C ALA A 248 5.98 -9.41 11.73
N VAL A 249 7.30 -9.41 11.95
CA VAL A 249 7.94 -8.92 13.18
C VAL A 249 7.77 -7.41 13.34
N LEU A 250 7.91 -6.63 12.26
CA LEU A 250 7.74 -5.17 12.35
C LEU A 250 6.32 -4.78 12.79
N PRO A 251 5.23 -5.29 12.17
CA PRO A 251 3.89 -5.04 12.64
C PRO A 251 3.61 -5.56 14.06
N ALA A 252 4.14 -6.73 14.42
CA ALA A 252 3.96 -7.29 15.75
C ALA A 252 4.62 -6.43 16.82
N LEU A 253 5.84 -5.97 16.58
CA LEU A 253 6.56 -5.08 17.49
C LEU A 253 5.84 -3.73 17.65
N ALA A 254 5.38 -3.14 16.55
CA ALA A 254 4.60 -1.90 16.59
C ALA A 254 3.29 -2.09 17.37
N ALA A 255 2.55 -3.17 17.14
CA ALA A 255 1.33 -3.48 17.88
C ALA A 255 1.59 -3.68 19.36
N LEU A 256 2.68 -4.35 19.74
CA LEU A 256 3.09 -4.53 21.15
C LEU A 256 3.43 -3.19 21.80
N ILE A 257 4.20 -2.33 21.13
CA ILE A 257 4.52 -0.99 21.64
C ILE A 257 3.24 -0.19 21.87
N VAL A 258 2.32 -0.18 20.89
CA VAL A 258 1.03 0.52 21.00
C VAL A 258 0.19 -0.04 22.15
N LEU A 259 0.18 -1.36 22.34
CA LEU A 259 -0.53 -1.99 23.47
C LEU A 259 0.06 -1.56 24.81
N VAL A 260 1.39 -1.55 24.96
CA VAL A 260 2.08 -1.09 26.18
C VAL A 260 1.78 0.38 26.47
N LEU A 261 1.83 1.24 25.43
CA LEU A 261 1.47 2.65 25.56
C LEU A 261 0.01 2.82 26.00
N PHE A 262 -0.91 2.05 25.43
CA PHE A 262 -2.32 2.06 25.82
C PHE A 262 -2.53 1.62 27.27
N LEU A 263 -1.90 0.53 27.71
CA LEU A 263 -2.04 0.05 29.08
C LEU A 263 -1.52 1.06 30.11
N LYS A 264 -0.44 1.79 29.77
CA LYS A 264 0.19 2.75 30.68
C LYS A 264 -0.47 4.14 30.62
N PHE A 265 -0.86 4.62 29.44
CA PHE A 265 -1.27 6.00 29.23
C PHE A 265 -2.68 6.15 28.60
N GLY A 266 -3.30 5.08 28.10
CA GLY A 266 -4.57 5.14 27.38
C GLY A 266 -5.81 4.78 28.21
N ARG A 267 -5.65 4.26 29.44
CA ARG A 267 -6.78 3.78 30.24
C ARG A 267 -7.33 4.86 31.15
N ASP A 268 -8.65 5.09 31.07
CA ASP A 268 -9.36 6.00 31.98
C ASP A 268 -9.38 5.49 33.43
N LYS A 269 -9.33 6.39 34.39
CA LYS A 269 -9.73 6.08 35.76
C LYS A 269 -11.23 5.82 35.80
N ARG A 270 -11.65 4.79 36.51
CA ARG A 270 -13.06 4.42 36.65
C ARG A 270 -13.67 5.09 37.87
N TYR A 271 -14.72 5.88 37.64
CA TYR A 271 -15.59 6.42 38.69
C TYR A 271 -16.97 5.79 38.55
N ALA A 272 -17.60 5.49 39.69
CA ALA A 272 -18.97 4.98 39.70
C ALA A 272 -19.94 6.10 39.24
N PRO A 273 -20.89 5.83 38.32
CA PRO A 273 -21.90 6.80 37.98
C PRO A 273 -22.80 7.11 39.18
N THR A 274 -23.01 8.40 39.47
CA THR A 274 -23.97 8.88 40.46
C THR A 274 -25.30 9.17 39.78
N VAL A 275 -26.43 9.11 40.51
CA VAL A 275 -27.73 9.45 39.96
C VAL A 275 -27.81 10.99 39.86
N GLU A 276 -27.88 11.48 38.63
CA GLU A 276 -27.96 12.92 38.35
C GLU A 276 -29.26 13.25 37.63
N PHE A 277 -29.99 14.24 38.16
CA PHE A 277 -31.25 14.72 37.55
C PHE A 277 -31.06 15.86 36.58
N TYR A 278 -29.93 16.54 36.64
CA TYR A 278 -29.54 17.68 35.81
C TYR A 278 -28.20 17.42 35.11
N PRO A 279 -27.96 18.06 33.97
CA PRO A 279 -26.66 17.98 33.30
C PRO A 279 -25.55 18.62 34.16
N PRO A 280 -24.29 18.29 33.96
CA PRO A 280 -23.17 18.94 34.63
C PRO A 280 -23.21 20.45 34.43
N LYS A 281 -23.00 21.22 35.51
CA LYS A 281 -23.04 22.68 35.48
C LYS A 281 -21.95 23.26 34.54
N GLY A 282 -22.29 24.31 33.82
CA GLY A 282 -21.37 25.05 32.96
C GLY A 282 -21.10 24.41 31.59
N LEU A 283 -21.74 23.29 31.26
CA LEU A 283 -21.61 22.67 29.95
C LEU A 283 -22.89 22.87 29.11
N ASN A 284 -22.74 23.28 27.85
CA ASN A 284 -23.85 23.29 26.91
C ASN A 284 -24.16 21.87 26.38
N SER A 285 -25.24 21.72 25.61
CA SER A 285 -25.66 20.40 25.12
C SER A 285 -24.66 19.73 24.18
N ALA A 286 -23.97 20.50 23.34
CA ALA A 286 -22.95 19.98 22.43
C ALA A 286 -21.71 19.49 23.20
N GLU A 287 -21.29 20.24 24.23
CA GLU A 287 -20.19 19.85 25.10
C GLU A 287 -20.52 18.57 25.89
N VAL A 288 -21.72 18.45 26.45
CA VAL A 288 -22.15 17.22 27.16
C VAL A 288 -22.11 16.01 26.21
N GLY A 289 -22.54 16.18 24.97
CA GLY A 289 -22.43 15.15 23.94
C GLY A 289 -20.98 14.79 23.62
N LEU A 290 -20.11 15.79 23.46
CA LEU A 290 -18.68 15.62 23.22
C LEU A 290 -17.99 14.86 24.37
N TRP A 291 -18.26 15.25 25.63
CA TRP A 291 -17.69 14.61 26.80
C TRP A 291 -18.14 13.15 26.94
N TYR A 292 -19.40 12.86 26.54
CA TYR A 292 -19.93 11.50 26.56
C TYR A 292 -19.31 10.61 25.48
N LYS A 293 -19.34 11.03 24.21
CA LYS A 293 -18.87 10.23 23.07
C LYS A 293 -17.37 10.41 22.76
N GLY A 294 -16.73 11.50 23.25
CA GLY A 294 -15.33 11.81 22.99
C GLY A 294 -15.04 12.42 21.61
N LYS A 295 -16.08 12.65 20.79
CA LYS A 295 -16.01 13.29 19.49
C LYS A 295 -17.32 14.04 19.21
N ALA A 296 -17.23 15.30 18.80
CA ALA A 296 -18.40 16.09 18.40
C ALA A 296 -18.92 15.65 17.03
N THR A 297 -20.26 15.54 16.93
CA THR A 297 -20.99 15.23 15.69
C THR A 297 -21.89 16.40 15.30
N ASN A 298 -22.42 16.38 14.08
CA ASN A 298 -23.34 17.42 13.62
C ASN A 298 -24.60 17.48 14.49
N GLU A 299 -25.15 16.33 14.90
CA GLU A 299 -26.35 16.29 15.76
C GLU A 299 -26.13 16.97 17.12
N MET A 300 -24.92 16.86 17.67
CA MET A 300 -24.56 17.57 18.91
C MET A 300 -24.52 19.07 18.68
N VAL A 301 -23.93 19.54 17.57
CA VAL A 301 -23.94 20.97 17.24
C VAL A 301 -25.37 21.46 17.01
N LEU A 302 -26.18 20.70 16.30
CA LEU A 302 -27.60 21.05 16.06
C LEU A 302 -28.45 21.06 17.33
N SER A 303 -28.09 20.33 18.37
CA SER A 303 -28.77 20.42 19.67
C SER A 303 -28.69 21.81 20.29
N LEU A 304 -27.70 22.65 19.88
CA LEU A 304 -27.59 24.05 20.30
C LEU A 304 -28.76 24.89 19.83
N LEU A 305 -29.47 24.49 18.76
CA LEU A 305 -30.69 25.18 18.33
C LEU A 305 -31.76 25.14 19.44
N VAL A 306 -32.03 23.98 19.99
CA VAL A 306 -32.98 23.79 21.08
C VAL A 306 -32.46 24.38 22.39
N TYR A 307 -31.14 24.32 22.61
CA TYR A 307 -30.47 24.91 23.76
C TYR A 307 -30.64 26.43 23.84
N LEU A 308 -30.49 27.13 22.70
CA LEU A 308 -30.64 28.56 22.58
C LEU A 308 -32.11 28.97 22.61
N ALA A 309 -33.01 28.16 22.02
CA ALA A 309 -34.46 28.38 22.09
C ALA A 309 -34.95 28.36 23.54
N GLN A 310 -34.58 27.31 24.28
CA GLN A 310 -34.98 27.17 25.70
C GLN A 310 -34.46 28.33 26.59
N ARG A 311 -33.33 28.95 26.21
CA ARG A 311 -32.80 30.15 26.88
C ARG A 311 -33.32 31.48 26.35
N ASN A 312 -34.38 31.42 25.52
CA ASN A 312 -35.06 32.57 24.94
C ASN A 312 -34.16 33.46 24.06
N HIS A 313 -33.08 32.90 23.47
CA HIS A 313 -32.31 33.63 22.45
C HIS A 313 -32.95 33.55 21.08
N ILE A 314 -33.63 32.47 20.78
CA ILE A 314 -34.36 32.23 19.52
C ILE A 314 -35.77 31.68 19.78
N ALA A 315 -36.72 32.11 18.93
CA ALA A 315 -38.05 31.49 18.86
C ALA A 315 -38.15 30.66 17.57
N ILE A 316 -38.78 29.48 17.69
CA ILE A 316 -38.99 28.54 16.59
C ILE A 316 -40.47 28.61 16.20
N HIS A 317 -40.73 28.91 14.94
CA HIS A 317 -42.08 28.96 14.37
C HIS A 317 -42.24 27.88 13.32
N PRO A 318 -43.31 27.07 13.33
CA PRO A 318 -43.60 26.17 12.24
C PRO A 318 -43.85 26.92 10.94
N GLY A 319 -43.33 26.42 9.82
CA GLY A 319 -43.52 26.99 8.49
C GLY A 319 -44.83 26.54 7.84
N LYS A 320 -45.08 27.02 6.62
CA LYS A 320 -46.29 26.68 5.85
C LYS A 320 -46.36 25.17 5.41
N ARG A 321 -45.25 24.50 5.31
CA ARG A 321 -45.15 23.07 4.94
C ARG A 321 -44.61 22.27 6.13
N LYS A 322 -44.95 21.00 6.20
CA LYS A 322 -44.61 20.08 7.31
C LYS A 322 -43.13 20.08 7.76
N ARG A 323 -42.20 20.47 6.89
CA ARG A 323 -40.76 20.53 7.21
C ARG A 323 -40.17 21.94 7.12
N ASP A 324 -41.01 22.95 6.95
CA ASP A 324 -40.55 24.33 6.95
C ASP A 324 -40.57 24.87 8.39
N PHE A 325 -39.54 25.63 8.74
CA PHE A 325 -39.48 26.36 10.01
C PHE A 325 -38.91 27.77 9.79
N VAL A 326 -39.23 28.63 10.69
CA VAL A 326 -38.71 29.98 10.73
C VAL A 326 -38.15 30.25 12.13
N LEU A 327 -36.94 30.75 12.17
CA LEU A 327 -36.26 31.18 13.39
C LEU A 327 -36.33 32.68 13.52
N THR A 328 -36.66 33.18 14.72
CA THR A 328 -36.64 34.60 15.04
C THR A 328 -35.67 34.84 16.19
N LYS A 329 -34.79 35.83 16.05
CA LYS A 329 -33.86 36.26 17.09
C LYS A 329 -34.63 37.03 18.16
N CYS A 330 -34.68 36.52 19.38
CA CYS A 330 -35.32 37.19 20.52
C CYS A 330 -34.32 38.11 21.24
N HIS A 331 -33.18 37.57 21.58
CA HIS A 331 -32.09 38.29 22.24
C HIS A 331 -30.74 37.88 21.65
N GLY A 332 -29.80 38.84 21.59
CA GLY A 332 -28.42 38.55 21.25
C GLY A 332 -27.78 37.62 22.32
N TYR A 333 -26.83 36.79 21.90
CA TYR A 333 -26.04 36.03 22.86
C TYR A 333 -24.95 36.93 23.44
N VAL A 334 -24.92 37.07 24.78
CA VAL A 334 -23.95 37.89 25.52
C VAL A 334 -23.24 36.99 26.53
N GLY A 335 -22.70 35.88 26.10
CA GLY A 335 -21.97 34.93 26.95
C GLY A 335 -20.53 34.76 26.51
N GLN A 336 -19.74 34.03 27.33
CA GLN A 336 -18.32 33.72 27.04
C GLN A 336 -18.14 32.53 26.12
N ASP A 337 -19.20 31.78 25.79
CA ASP A 337 -19.12 30.60 24.94
C ASP A 337 -19.07 31.04 23.46
N THR A 338 -17.86 30.95 22.90
CA THR A 338 -17.59 31.32 21.50
C THR A 338 -18.38 30.47 20.51
N ASN A 339 -18.64 29.20 20.80
CA ASN A 339 -19.42 28.33 19.90
C ASN A 339 -20.88 28.72 19.83
N LEU A 340 -21.47 29.19 20.95
CA LEU A 340 -22.83 29.72 20.96
C LEU A 340 -22.91 31.04 20.21
N ALA A 341 -21.92 31.92 20.33
CA ALA A 341 -21.85 33.16 19.56
C ALA A 341 -21.76 32.86 18.05
N VAL A 342 -20.82 32.01 17.63
CA VAL A 342 -20.66 31.60 16.22
C VAL A 342 -21.94 30.94 15.69
N PHE A 343 -22.64 30.14 16.50
CA PHE A 343 -23.89 29.51 16.12
C PHE A 343 -25.00 30.55 15.87
N MET A 344 -25.12 31.54 16.77
CA MET A 344 -26.08 32.65 16.62
C MET A 344 -25.78 33.51 15.41
N ASP A 345 -24.53 33.89 15.17
CA ASP A 345 -24.12 34.69 14.04
C ASP A 345 -24.35 33.95 12.70
N GLY A 346 -24.10 32.66 12.67
CA GLY A 346 -24.40 31.82 11.50
C GLY A 346 -25.90 31.67 11.21
N LEU A 347 -26.76 31.66 12.26
CA LEU A 347 -28.21 31.67 12.07
C LEU A 347 -28.76 33.02 11.56
N PHE A 348 -28.16 34.12 11.98
CA PHE A 348 -28.63 35.47 11.71
C PHE A 348 -27.50 36.36 11.15
N PRO A 349 -26.96 36.03 9.97
CA PRO A 349 -25.90 36.83 9.37
C PRO A 349 -26.38 38.24 9.03
N ASP A 350 -25.45 39.19 8.98
CA ASP A 350 -25.70 40.58 8.59
C ASP A 350 -26.72 41.31 9.46
N GLY A 351 -26.87 40.89 10.73
CA GLY A 351 -27.82 41.55 11.67
C GLY A 351 -29.28 41.18 11.45
N ARG A 352 -29.59 40.18 10.65
CA ARG A 352 -30.96 39.67 10.45
C ARG A 352 -31.60 39.26 11.77
N THR A 353 -32.89 39.48 11.88
CA THR A 353 -33.67 39.02 13.04
C THR A 353 -34.55 37.81 12.75
N ARG A 354 -34.63 37.42 11.47
CA ARG A 354 -35.45 36.29 11.04
C ARG A 354 -34.75 35.49 9.93
N THR A 355 -34.81 34.16 10.03
CA THR A 355 -34.19 33.22 9.06
C THR A 355 -35.09 32.01 8.89
N ASP A 356 -35.19 31.46 7.69
CA ASP A 356 -35.90 30.23 7.38
C ASP A 356 -34.93 29.11 6.95
N ASN A 357 -35.43 27.87 6.89
CA ASN A 357 -34.62 26.71 6.51
C ASN A 357 -34.09 26.79 5.07
N LYS A 358 -34.70 27.55 4.18
CA LYS A 358 -34.22 27.70 2.80
C LYS A 358 -33.00 28.62 2.75
N GLN A 359 -32.99 29.69 3.57
CA GLN A 359 -31.86 30.60 3.71
C GLN A 359 -30.65 29.94 4.37
N LEU A 360 -30.89 28.97 5.25
CA LEU A 360 -29.81 28.19 5.90
C LEU A 360 -29.23 27.10 4.99
N LYS A 361 -29.99 26.68 3.98
CA LYS A 361 -29.56 25.58 3.07
C LYS A 361 -28.32 26.01 2.27
N ASN A 362 -27.32 25.12 2.24
CA ASN A 362 -26.04 25.28 1.55
C ASN A 362 -25.12 26.41 2.09
N HIS A 363 -25.45 27.01 3.25
CA HIS A 363 -24.62 28.03 3.90
C HIS A 363 -24.26 27.67 5.34
N PHE A 364 -25.24 27.22 6.12
CA PHE A 364 -25.03 26.97 7.56
C PHE A 364 -24.11 25.78 7.87
N TYR A 365 -23.84 24.90 6.88
CA TYR A 365 -22.92 23.77 7.05
C TYR A 365 -21.49 24.23 7.40
N GLU A 366 -21.07 25.42 6.98
CA GLU A 366 -19.77 26.01 7.33
C GLU A 366 -19.73 26.32 8.83
N THR A 367 -20.78 26.96 9.36
CA THR A 367 -20.92 27.23 10.80
C THR A 367 -20.90 25.93 11.61
N VAL A 368 -21.69 24.92 11.21
CA VAL A 368 -21.69 23.61 11.86
C VAL A 368 -20.30 22.94 11.78
N GLY A 369 -19.64 23.06 10.63
CA GLY A 369 -18.28 22.58 10.39
C GLY A 369 -17.26 23.24 11.30
N THR A 370 -17.29 24.56 11.41
CA THR A 370 -16.41 25.37 12.26
C THR A 370 -16.56 25.01 13.74
N ILE A 371 -17.80 24.99 14.26
CA ILE A 371 -18.07 24.61 15.66
C ILE A 371 -17.64 23.16 15.92
N ARG A 372 -17.94 22.25 15.01
CA ARG A 372 -17.52 20.85 15.14
C ARG A 372 -15.99 20.71 15.13
N ALA A 373 -15.29 21.49 14.29
CA ALA A 373 -13.84 21.50 14.25
C ALA A 373 -13.25 22.07 15.54
N ASP A 374 -13.79 23.17 16.05
CA ASP A 374 -13.37 23.78 17.31
C ASP A 374 -13.57 22.80 18.48
N LEU A 375 -14.76 22.22 18.63
CA LEU A 375 -15.05 21.23 19.67
C LEU A 375 -14.14 19.99 19.57
N ASN A 376 -13.71 19.61 18.38
CA ASN A 376 -12.76 18.51 18.17
C ASN A 376 -11.29 18.95 18.18
N SER A 377 -11.00 20.23 18.34
CA SER A 377 -9.63 20.76 18.42
C SER A 377 -8.87 20.16 19.60
N THR A 378 -7.55 20.17 19.51
CA THR A 378 -6.69 19.70 20.62
C THR A 378 -6.87 20.55 21.86
N GLU A 379 -7.10 21.86 21.70
CA GLU A 379 -7.29 22.81 22.80
C GLU A 379 -8.58 22.51 23.57
N SER A 380 -9.73 22.48 22.89
CA SER A 380 -11.03 22.16 23.48
C SER A 380 -11.05 20.78 24.13
N ARG A 381 -10.41 19.79 23.48
CA ARG A 381 -10.31 18.42 24.05
C ARG A 381 -9.37 18.31 25.22
N SER A 382 -8.34 19.15 25.32
CA SER A 382 -7.38 19.14 26.44
C SER A 382 -8.00 19.54 27.79
N ARG A 383 -9.20 20.11 27.81
CA ARG A 383 -9.97 20.39 29.04
C ARG A 383 -10.41 19.10 29.75
N PHE A 384 -10.67 18.03 29.01
CA PHE A 384 -11.19 16.78 29.55
C PHE A 384 -10.42 15.53 29.13
N PHE A 385 -9.53 15.62 28.13
CA PHE A 385 -8.59 14.55 27.77
C PHE A 385 -7.16 14.97 28.13
N ASP A 386 -6.38 14.00 28.61
CA ASP A 386 -4.94 14.18 28.87
C ASP A 386 -4.21 14.48 27.55
N LYS A 387 -3.51 15.60 27.49
CA LYS A 387 -2.71 16.01 26.32
C LYS A 387 -1.75 14.93 25.89
N THR A 388 -1.09 14.25 26.84
CA THR A 388 -0.16 13.15 26.55
C THR A 388 -0.84 12.04 25.77
N SER A 389 -2.07 11.65 26.14
CA SER A 389 -2.81 10.59 25.44
C SER A 389 -3.23 10.97 24.02
N ILE A 390 -3.50 12.27 23.77
CA ILE A 390 -3.81 12.79 22.43
C ILE A 390 -2.59 12.62 21.50
N TYR A 391 -1.39 13.04 21.97
CA TYR A 391 -0.16 12.88 21.19
C TYR A 391 0.23 11.41 20.99
N LEU A 392 0.09 10.59 22.03
CA LEU A 392 0.38 9.16 21.94
C LEU A 392 -0.59 8.43 21.00
N LYS A 393 -1.83 8.87 20.88
CA LYS A 393 -2.76 8.37 19.88
C LYS A 393 -2.25 8.61 18.47
N LEU A 394 -1.82 9.84 18.14
CA LEU A 394 -1.24 10.17 16.83
C LEU A 394 0.02 9.35 16.59
N LEU A 395 0.94 9.30 17.56
CA LEU A 395 2.17 8.51 17.49
C LEU A 395 1.87 7.03 17.21
N SER A 396 0.83 6.45 17.84
CA SER A 396 0.43 5.06 17.63
C SER A 396 0.03 4.79 16.18
N PHE A 397 -0.74 5.69 15.57
CA PHE A 397 -1.09 5.55 14.14
C PHE A 397 0.12 5.69 13.23
N VAL A 398 1.04 6.62 13.52
CA VAL A 398 2.29 6.79 12.77
C VAL A 398 3.15 5.53 12.86
N LEU A 399 3.33 4.96 14.05
CA LEU A 399 4.08 3.72 14.24
C LEU A 399 3.48 2.55 13.47
N LEU A 400 2.16 2.38 13.51
CA LEU A 400 1.47 1.33 12.75
C LEU A 400 1.61 1.55 11.23
N ALA A 401 1.49 2.79 10.75
CA ALA A 401 1.65 3.12 9.33
C ALA A 401 3.08 2.86 8.85
N LEU A 402 4.09 3.27 9.61
CA LEU A 402 5.51 2.99 9.29
C LEU A 402 5.82 1.49 9.29
N SER A 403 5.26 0.74 10.25
CA SER A 403 5.43 -0.71 10.27
C SER A 403 4.73 -1.42 9.11
N ALA A 404 3.57 -0.92 8.68
CA ALA A 404 2.88 -1.42 7.49
C ALA A 404 3.68 -1.16 6.21
N ALA A 405 4.25 0.05 6.06
CA ALA A 405 5.13 0.40 4.95
C ALA A 405 6.40 -0.48 4.94
N GLY A 406 7.00 -0.70 6.12
CA GLY A 406 8.13 -1.63 6.27
C GLY A 406 7.77 -3.06 5.88
N GLY A 407 6.64 -3.58 6.35
CA GLY A 407 6.13 -4.90 5.97
C GLY A 407 5.88 -5.03 4.46
N ALA A 408 5.30 -4.00 3.82
CA ALA A 408 5.11 -3.96 2.38
C ALA A 408 6.44 -3.94 1.60
N TYR A 409 7.42 -3.18 2.08
CA TYR A 409 8.76 -3.15 1.50
C TYR A 409 9.45 -4.51 1.55
N PHE A 410 9.44 -5.19 2.71
CA PHE A 410 10.01 -6.53 2.84
C PHE A 410 9.22 -7.58 2.06
N SER A 411 7.90 -7.41 1.91
CA SER A 411 7.08 -8.27 1.03
C SER A 411 7.50 -8.10 -0.44
N HIS A 412 7.73 -6.87 -0.88
CA HIS A 412 8.25 -6.59 -2.22
C HIS A 412 9.63 -7.21 -2.44
N LEU A 413 10.55 -7.07 -1.47
CA LEU A 413 11.87 -7.71 -1.53
C LEU A 413 11.78 -9.25 -1.56
N ALA A 414 10.87 -9.86 -0.80
CA ALA A 414 10.71 -11.31 -0.73
C ALA A 414 10.07 -11.90 -1.99
N LEU A 415 9.13 -11.17 -2.59
CA LEU A 415 8.49 -11.58 -3.85
C LEU A 415 9.45 -11.42 -5.03
N GLY A 416 10.36 -10.43 -4.99
CA GLY A 416 11.14 -10.02 -6.14
C GLY A 416 10.22 -9.71 -7.32
N ASP A 417 10.70 -9.99 -8.54
CA ASP A 417 9.87 -9.89 -9.75
C ASP A 417 9.05 -11.17 -10.03
N SER A 418 9.06 -12.15 -9.11
CA SER A 418 8.29 -13.41 -9.26
C SER A 418 6.88 -13.27 -8.70
N LEU A 419 5.86 -13.49 -9.54
CA LEU A 419 4.44 -13.53 -9.16
C LEU A 419 4.04 -14.78 -8.36
N THR A 420 4.95 -15.71 -8.07
CA THR A 420 4.66 -16.93 -7.31
C THR A 420 4.85 -16.68 -5.81
N LEU A 421 3.74 -16.54 -5.09
CA LEU A 421 3.70 -16.44 -3.64
C LEU A 421 4.13 -17.78 -3.00
N ALA A 422 5.34 -17.84 -2.45
CA ALA A 422 5.70 -18.94 -1.58
C ALA A 422 4.75 -18.95 -0.35
N PRO A 423 4.27 -20.13 0.12
CA PRO A 423 3.37 -20.21 1.27
C PRO A 423 3.87 -19.49 2.52
N SER A 424 5.19 -19.51 2.76
CA SER A 424 5.84 -18.81 3.86
C SER A 424 5.66 -17.28 3.82
N ILE A 425 5.74 -16.67 2.64
CA ILE A 425 5.52 -15.24 2.44
C ILE A 425 4.04 -14.91 2.72
N LEU A 426 3.12 -15.73 2.20
CA LEU A 426 1.69 -15.55 2.44
C LEU A 426 1.35 -15.61 3.94
N TYR A 427 1.87 -16.60 4.67
CA TYR A 427 1.67 -16.70 6.13
C TYR A 427 2.25 -15.50 6.88
N ALA A 428 3.43 -15.01 6.49
CA ALA A 428 4.04 -13.82 7.10
C ALA A 428 3.19 -12.56 6.84
N MET A 429 2.65 -12.38 5.63
CA MET A 429 1.76 -11.28 5.29
C MET A 429 0.44 -11.34 6.10
N LEU A 430 -0.17 -12.52 6.21
CA LEU A 430 -1.37 -12.72 7.02
C LEU A 430 -1.11 -12.43 8.50
N ALA A 431 0.01 -12.92 9.05
CA ALA A 431 0.40 -12.63 10.43
C ALA A 431 0.64 -11.14 10.65
N GLY A 432 1.35 -10.45 9.74
CA GLY A 432 1.60 -9.02 9.80
C GLY A 432 0.31 -8.19 9.77
N THR A 433 -0.61 -8.52 8.86
CA THR A 433 -1.92 -7.83 8.77
C THR A 433 -2.78 -8.06 10.01
N LEU A 434 -2.77 -9.26 10.58
CA LEU A 434 -3.44 -9.55 11.84
C LEU A 434 -2.88 -8.72 12.99
N CYS A 435 -1.54 -8.61 13.10
CA CYS A 435 -0.89 -7.79 14.11
C CYS A 435 -1.25 -6.30 13.97
N LEU A 436 -1.30 -5.77 12.74
CA LEU A 436 -1.76 -4.39 12.50
C LEU A 436 -3.21 -4.18 12.95
N ALA A 437 -4.11 -5.11 12.62
CA ALA A 437 -5.51 -5.05 13.03
C ALA A 437 -5.66 -5.07 14.57
N LEU A 438 -4.91 -5.93 15.25
CA LEU A 438 -4.87 -5.98 16.71
C LEU A 438 -4.28 -4.72 17.33
N GLY A 439 -3.28 -4.10 16.71
CA GLY A 439 -2.68 -2.83 17.15
C GLY A 439 -3.60 -1.63 16.98
N LEU A 440 -4.51 -1.65 15.99
CA LEU A 440 -5.48 -0.57 15.77
C LEU A 440 -6.48 -0.43 16.93
N ILE A 441 -6.86 -1.51 17.59
CA ILE A 441 -7.82 -1.48 18.72
C ILE A 441 -7.31 -0.58 19.84
N PRO A 442 -6.12 -0.83 20.47
CA PRO A 442 -5.60 0.04 21.51
C PRO A 442 -5.26 1.45 21.00
N ALA A 443 -4.83 1.61 19.73
CA ALA A 443 -4.59 2.93 19.15
C ALA A 443 -5.88 3.77 19.08
N CYS A 444 -7.00 3.19 18.67
CA CYS A 444 -8.30 3.85 18.66
C CYS A 444 -8.77 4.24 20.08
N CYS A 445 -8.49 3.40 21.05
CA CYS A 445 -8.90 3.57 22.45
C CYS A 445 -7.89 4.40 23.28
N MET A 446 -6.83 4.98 22.69
CA MET A 446 -5.72 5.64 23.39
C MET A 446 -6.11 6.91 24.17
N LEU A 447 -7.30 7.48 23.94
CA LEU A 447 -7.72 8.72 24.59
C LEU A 447 -8.05 8.47 26.07
N ARG A 448 -7.19 8.95 26.95
CA ARG A 448 -7.40 8.96 28.41
C ARG A 448 -8.00 10.29 28.85
N ARG A 449 -9.03 10.23 29.69
CA ARG A 449 -9.61 11.42 30.30
C ARG A 449 -8.76 11.90 31.49
N THR A 450 -8.76 13.22 31.70
CA THR A 450 -8.28 13.82 32.96
C THR A 450 -9.14 13.30 34.13
N ASP A 451 -8.69 13.49 35.37
CA ASP A 451 -9.49 13.10 36.54
C ASP A 451 -10.83 13.82 36.59
N GLU A 452 -10.84 15.12 36.26
CA GLU A 452 -12.07 15.92 36.13
C GLU A 452 -12.94 15.40 34.99
N GLY A 453 -12.36 15.14 33.81
CA GLY A 453 -13.07 14.59 32.67
C GLY A 453 -13.68 13.21 32.94
N ALA A 454 -13.00 12.38 33.70
CA ALA A 454 -13.52 11.06 34.09
C ALA A 454 -14.66 11.15 35.13
N LYS A 455 -14.58 12.07 36.09
CA LYS A 455 -15.67 12.36 37.05
C LYS A 455 -16.90 12.92 36.32
N THR A 456 -16.72 13.92 35.48
CA THR A 456 -17.81 14.52 34.69
C THR A 456 -18.46 13.48 33.74
N LEU A 457 -17.67 12.59 33.15
CA LEU A 457 -18.23 11.47 32.39
C LEU A 457 -19.11 10.56 33.24
N ALA A 458 -18.71 10.27 34.50
CA ALA A 458 -19.52 9.46 35.42
C ALA A 458 -20.86 10.16 35.73
N GLN A 459 -20.83 11.48 35.96
CA GLN A 459 -22.06 12.29 36.12
C GLN A 459 -22.93 12.24 34.87
N ILE A 460 -22.36 12.46 33.67
CA ILE A 460 -23.10 12.39 32.39
C ILE A 460 -23.71 11.00 32.19
N LYS A 461 -23.00 9.92 32.53
CA LYS A 461 -23.53 8.56 32.46
C LYS A 461 -24.70 8.36 33.43
N GLY A 462 -24.58 8.87 34.65
CA GLY A 462 -25.66 8.85 35.62
C GLY A 462 -26.87 9.63 35.17
N PHE A 463 -26.66 10.85 34.67
CA PHE A 463 -27.71 11.68 34.07
C PHE A 463 -28.38 10.97 32.90
N ARG A 464 -27.61 10.41 31.95
CA ARG A 464 -28.18 9.67 30.81
C ARG A 464 -28.95 8.42 31.26
N SER A 465 -28.46 7.71 32.27
CA SER A 465 -29.18 6.55 32.83
C SER A 465 -30.52 6.99 33.39
N PHE A 466 -30.55 8.07 34.17
CA PHE A 466 -31.78 8.64 34.69
C PHE A 466 -32.77 9.01 33.55
N LEU A 467 -32.32 9.70 32.51
CA LEU A 467 -33.17 10.04 31.35
C LEU A 467 -33.84 8.81 30.71
N VAL A 468 -33.16 7.66 30.73
CA VAL A 468 -33.68 6.41 30.15
C VAL A 468 -34.58 5.65 31.13
N THR A 469 -34.26 5.65 32.42
CA THR A 469 -34.90 4.73 33.42
C THR A 469 -35.84 5.45 34.38
N ALA A 470 -35.90 6.79 34.41
CA ALA A 470 -36.76 7.54 35.33
C ALA A 470 -38.22 7.07 35.29
N GLU A 471 -38.80 6.90 36.47
CA GLU A 471 -40.19 6.57 36.67
C GLU A 471 -41.08 7.81 36.60
N LYS A 472 -42.38 7.63 36.31
CA LYS A 472 -43.33 8.73 36.08
C LYS A 472 -43.48 9.61 37.33
N GLU A 473 -43.62 9.02 38.49
CA GLU A 473 -43.83 9.72 39.76
C GLU A 473 -42.67 10.65 40.08
N LYS A 474 -41.45 10.20 39.75
CA LYS A 474 -40.26 11.04 39.94
C LYS A 474 -40.20 12.23 38.96
N LEU A 475 -40.66 12.02 37.73
CA LEU A 475 -40.71 13.08 36.72
C LEU A 475 -41.81 14.12 37.06
N GLU A 476 -42.98 13.66 37.54
CA GLU A 476 -44.07 14.52 38.02
C GLU A 476 -43.57 15.43 39.17
N ALA A 477 -42.89 14.86 40.16
CA ALA A 477 -42.33 15.64 41.27
C ALA A 477 -41.25 16.66 40.81
N LEU A 478 -40.47 16.36 39.77
CA LEU A 478 -39.51 17.29 39.20
C LEU A 478 -40.16 18.42 38.41
N VAL A 479 -41.27 18.13 37.70
CA VAL A 479 -42.06 19.14 36.97
C VAL A 479 -42.83 20.05 37.93
N GLU A 480 -43.31 19.52 39.07
CA GLU A 480 -43.94 20.35 40.14
C GLU A 480 -42.93 21.35 40.72
N GLN A 481 -41.64 20.97 40.86
CA GLN A 481 -40.58 21.84 41.34
C GLN A 481 -40.08 22.83 40.27
N ASP A 482 -39.99 22.40 39.01
CA ASP A 482 -39.54 23.19 37.86
C ASP A 482 -40.46 22.86 36.65
N PRO A 483 -41.51 23.70 36.40
CA PRO A 483 -42.41 23.49 35.27
C PRO A 483 -41.73 23.49 33.90
N GLU A 484 -40.52 24.05 33.78
CA GLU A 484 -39.74 24.06 32.56
C GLU A 484 -38.74 22.89 32.52
N TYR A 485 -38.73 21.99 33.51
CA TYR A 485 -37.75 20.89 33.64
C TYR A 485 -37.61 20.07 32.35
N PHE A 486 -38.70 19.65 31.72
CA PHE A 486 -38.69 18.91 30.47
C PHE A 486 -37.90 19.65 29.39
N TYR A 487 -38.17 20.93 29.19
CA TYR A 487 -37.55 21.75 28.15
C TYR A 487 -36.12 22.08 28.47
N ASN A 488 -35.78 22.26 29.75
CA ASN A 488 -34.41 22.49 30.22
C ASN A 488 -33.50 21.29 29.91
N ILE A 489 -34.06 20.08 29.93
CA ILE A 489 -33.33 18.84 29.71
C ILE A 489 -33.28 18.44 28.23
N LEU A 490 -34.26 18.83 27.44
CA LEU A 490 -34.50 18.40 26.07
C LEU A 490 -33.26 18.54 25.15
N PRO A 491 -32.49 19.66 25.11
CA PRO A 491 -31.31 19.80 24.28
C PRO A 491 -30.26 18.72 24.52
N TYR A 492 -30.07 18.36 25.79
CA TYR A 492 -29.11 17.34 26.21
C TYR A 492 -29.55 15.93 25.79
N THR A 493 -30.84 15.67 25.73
CA THR A 493 -31.36 14.37 25.28
C THR A 493 -31.05 14.11 23.81
N TYR A 494 -31.08 15.15 22.95
CA TYR A 494 -30.66 15.08 21.56
C TYR A 494 -29.16 14.81 21.45
N ALA A 495 -28.33 15.54 22.19
CA ALA A 495 -26.89 15.33 22.20
C ALA A 495 -26.45 13.95 22.70
N LEU A 496 -27.20 13.39 23.66
CA LEU A 496 -26.97 12.06 24.25
C LEU A 496 -27.67 10.92 23.50
N GLY A 497 -28.48 11.21 22.47
CA GLY A 497 -29.20 10.24 21.64
C GLY A 497 -30.27 9.46 22.40
N VAL A 498 -31.01 10.12 23.30
CA VAL A 498 -32.09 9.54 24.11
C VAL A 498 -33.40 10.33 24.06
N SER A 499 -33.52 11.28 23.14
CA SER A 499 -34.69 12.17 23.01
C SER A 499 -36.01 11.40 22.86
N ASP A 500 -36.06 10.34 22.05
CA ASP A 500 -37.25 9.54 21.83
C ASP A 500 -37.76 8.92 23.14
N LYS A 501 -36.84 8.37 23.96
CA LYS A 501 -37.19 7.79 25.25
C LYS A 501 -37.66 8.83 26.25
N TRP A 502 -37.00 10.01 26.24
CA TRP A 502 -37.35 11.12 27.11
C TRP A 502 -38.72 11.67 26.80
N ILE A 503 -39.00 12.01 25.57
CA ILE A 503 -40.26 12.59 25.11
C ILE A 503 -41.42 11.62 25.44
N LYS A 504 -41.26 10.32 25.15
CA LYS A 504 -42.27 9.30 25.43
C LYS A 504 -42.68 9.21 26.91
N LYS A 505 -41.76 9.48 27.83
CA LYS A 505 -42.06 9.46 29.28
C LYS A 505 -43.01 10.58 29.72
N PHE A 506 -43.04 11.67 28.97
CA PHE A 506 -43.88 12.84 29.27
C PHE A 506 -45.23 12.85 28.55
N GLU A 507 -45.52 11.87 27.69
CA GLU A 507 -46.82 11.77 26.99
C GLU A 507 -48.04 11.74 27.95
N SER A 508 -47.85 11.27 29.16
CA SER A 508 -48.92 11.16 30.20
C SER A 508 -48.81 12.22 31.31
N ILE A 509 -47.86 13.16 31.20
CA ILE A 509 -47.65 14.21 32.22
C ILE A 509 -48.14 15.56 31.64
N ALA A 510 -49.09 16.18 32.34
CA ALA A 510 -49.62 17.48 31.91
C ALA A 510 -48.54 18.60 32.03
N MET A 511 -48.30 19.32 30.94
CA MET A 511 -47.35 20.40 30.91
C MET A 511 -47.86 21.59 30.07
N GLN A 512 -47.34 22.77 30.33
CA GLN A 512 -47.61 23.97 29.55
C GLN A 512 -46.67 24.05 28.35
N PRO A 513 -47.08 24.70 27.22
CA PRO A 513 -46.23 24.95 26.09
C PRO A 513 -45.03 25.82 26.48
N PRO A 514 -43.83 25.58 25.87
CA PRO A 514 -42.70 26.40 26.17
C PRO A 514 -42.83 27.83 25.59
N ARG A 515 -42.30 28.82 26.27
CA ARG A 515 -42.41 30.23 25.89
C ARG A 515 -41.76 30.55 24.52
N TRP A 516 -40.81 29.77 24.07
CA TRP A 516 -40.12 29.95 22.80
C TRP A 516 -40.83 29.31 21.59
N TYR A 517 -41.99 28.64 21.84
CA TYR A 517 -42.78 28.03 20.79
C TYR A 517 -44.05 28.87 20.53
N ASN A 518 -44.19 29.39 19.33
CA ASN A 518 -45.31 30.22 18.92
C ASN A 518 -46.15 29.53 17.85
N GLY A 519 -46.70 28.32 18.17
CA GLY A 519 -47.65 27.60 17.33
C GLY A 519 -49.11 28.10 17.58
N THR A 520 -49.91 28.11 16.53
CA THR A 520 -51.33 28.54 16.58
C THR A 520 -52.29 27.41 16.87
N GLU A 521 -51.81 26.16 16.98
CA GLU A 521 -52.62 24.95 17.21
C GLU A 521 -52.70 24.61 18.70
N VAL A 522 -53.74 23.82 19.05
CA VAL A 522 -53.90 23.29 20.43
C VAL A 522 -52.64 22.53 20.80
N TRP A 523 -52.03 22.88 21.93
CA TRP A 523 -50.84 22.26 22.44
C TRP A 523 -51.02 20.74 22.63
N SER A 524 -50.21 19.95 21.94
CA SER A 524 -50.12 18.50 22.08
C SER A 524 -48.68 18.07 22.03
N TYR A 525 -48.30 17.20 22.94
CA TYR A 525 -46.97 16.59 22.97
C TYR A 525 -46.57 15.95 21.66
N VAL A 526 -47.49 15.19 21.09
CA VAL A 526 -47.27 14.43 19.86
C VAL A 526 -47.00 15.43 18.70
N LEU A 527 -47.78 16.49 18.64
CA LEU A 527 -47.58 17.55 17.63
C LEU A 527 -46.26 18.30 17.84
N PHE A 528 -45.91 18.61 19.08
CA PHE A 528 -44.66 19.27 19.42
C PHE A 528 -43.44 18.40 19.09
N ASP A 529 -43.47 17.09 19.50
CA ASP A 529 -42.42 16.13 19.19
C ASP A 529 -42.26 15.97 17.68
N HIS A 530 -43.35 15.79 16.95
CA HIS A 530 -43.28 15.68 15.49
C HIS A 530 -42.71 16.94 14.84
N MET A 531 -43.18 18.13 15.27
CA MET A 531 -42.67 19.40 14.77
C MET A 531 -41.19 19.54 15.08
N LEU A 532 -40.77 19.30 16.31
CA LEU A 532 -39.38 19.48 16.70
C LEU A 532 -38.45 18.46 16.00
N ARG A 533 -38.87 17.22 15.82
CA ARG A 533 -38.16 16.22 15.02
C ARG A 533 -38.09 16.63 13.55
N ASP A 534 -39.20 17.08 12.99
CA ASP A 534 -39.22 17.55 11.59
C ASP A 534 -38.35 18.80 11.42
N THR A 535 -38.34 19.71 12.40
CA THR A 535 -37.46 20.88 12.42
C THR A 535 -35.99 20.47 12.51
N LEU A 536 -35.64 19.57 13.42
CA LEU A 536 -34.26 19.09 13.57
C LEU A 536 -33.76 18.26 12.37
N ARG A 537 -34.65 17.46 11.77
CA ARG A 537 -34.34 16.76 10.50
C ARG A 537 -34.15 17.76 9.36
N ALA A 538 -35.07 18.72 9.21
CA ALA A 538 -34.94 19.77 8.20
C ALA A 538 -33.72 20.66 8.46
N ALA A 539 -33.39 20.94 9.72
CA ALA A 539 -32.17 21.61 10.10
C ALA A 539 -30.94 20.78 9.73
N ASN A 540 -30.91 19.48 10.01
CA ASN A 540 -29.83 18.61 9.58
C ASN A 540 -29.69 18.58 8.05
N ASP A 541 -30.79 18.39 7.32
CA ASP A 541 -30.79 18.37 5.86
C ASP A 541 -30.42 19.71 5.23
N SER A 542 -30.82 20.83 5.85
CA SER A 542 -30.56 22.19 5.34
C SER A 542 -29.24 22.77 5.82
N MET A 543 -28.91 22.54 7.10
CA MET A 543 -27.73 23.11 7.75
C MET A 543 -26.44 22.31 7.54
N VAL A 544 -26.54 21.03 7.13
CA VAL A 544 -25.38 20.15 6.89
C VAL A 544 -25.16 19.88 5.40
N SER A 545 -26.11 20.24 4.53
CA SER A 545 -26.00 20.03 3.08
C SER A 545 -24.87 20.86 2.46
N GLN A 546 -24.01 20.17 1.67
CA GLN A 546 -22.94 20.79 0.86
C GLN A 546 -23.33 20.82 -0.62
N PRO A 547 -22.84 21.79 -1.43
CA PRO A 547 -22.97 21.74 -2.87
C PRO A 547 -22.28 20.49 -3.43
N GLY A 548 -22.95 19.72 -4.31
CA GLY A 548 -22.54 18.40 -4.76
C GLY A 548 -21.22 18.35 -5.54
N GLY A 549 -20.29 17.50 -5.12
CA GLY A 549 -19.07 17.14 -5.84
C GLY A 549 -19.28 15.87 -6.69
N LYS A 550 -18.76 15.87 -7.93
CA LYS A 550 -18.85 14.74 -8.87
C LYS A 550 -17.81 13.66 -8.53
N ALA A 551 -18.24 12.41 -8.50
CA ALA A 551 -17.36 11.23 -8.37
C ALA A 551 -16.87 10.78 -9.75
N GLY A 552 -15.57 10.48 -9.89
CA GLY A 552 -14.93 9.93 -11.08
C GLY A 552 -14.67 8.42 -10.94
N SER A 553 -14.89 7.68 -12.01
CA SER A 553 -14.70 6.22 -12.11
C SER A 553 -13.41 5.87 -12.87
N PHE A 554 -12.74 4.78 -12.47
CA PHE A 554 -11.56 4.20 -13.14
C PHE A 554 -11.88 2.86 -13.79
N VAL A 555 -11.30 2.60 -14.97
CA VAL A 555 -11.40 1.33 -15.72
C VAL A 555 -10.01 0.78 -15.98
N SER A 556 -9.82 -0.54 -15.81
CA SER A 556 -8.61 -1.31 -16.07
C SER A 556 -8.78 -2.22 -17.28
N GLY A 557 -7.68 -2.55 -17.96
CA GLY A 557 -7.64 -3.54 -19.06
C GLY A 557 -6.26 -4.22 -19.17
N GLY A 558 -6.27 -5.51 -19.43
CA GLY A 558 -5.14 -6.42 -19.33
C GLY A 558 -4.79 -7.22 -20.60
N GLY A 559 -3.83 -8.14 -20.47
CA GLY A 559 -3.51 -9.31 -21.35
C GLY A 559 -2.21 -9.20 -22.16
N GLY A 560 -1.33 -10.14 -22.40
CA GLY A 560 -0.99 -11.50 -22.19
C GLY A 560 -0.01 -12.04 -23.27
N PHE A 561 0.91 -13.00 -22.86
CA PHE A 561 1.57 -14.13 -23.59
C PHE A 561 2.85 -13.91 -24.45
N THR A 562 3.84 -14.80 -24.64
CA THR A 562 4.29 -16.14 -24.14
C THR A 562 5.71 -16.47 -24.56
N GLY A 563 6.43 -17.36 -23.83
CA GLY A 563 7.34 -18.42 -24.27
C GLY A 563 8.84 -18.34 -23.97
N GLY A 564 9.40 -19.26 -23.40
CA GLY A 564 10.08 -20.17 -22.59
C GLY A 564 11.55 -20.43 -22.85
N GLY A 565 12.34 -20.57 -21.78
CA GLY A 565 13.75 -20.97 -21.67
C GLY A 565 14.58 -20.04 -20.79
N VAL A 566 15.38 -20.56 -19.81
CA VAL A 566 16.21 -19.72 -18.94
C VAL A 566 17.44 -19.20 -19.67
N GLY A 567 17.67 -17.91 -19.58
CA GLY A 567 18.85 -17.25 -20.15
C GLY A 567 18.87 -17.25 -21.68
N GLY A 568 19.92 -16.72 -22.24
CA GLY A 568 20.16 -16.71 -23.67
C GLY A 568 19.48 -15.58 -24.41
N GLY A 569 18.24 -15.26 -24.15
CA GLY A 569 17.56 -14.17 -24.82
C GLY A 569 17.89 -14.04 -26.30
N GLY A 570 18.19 -12.86 -26.76
CA GLY A 570 18.57 -12.55 -28.12
C GLY A 570 19.15 -11.15 -28.23
N GLY A 571 19.28 -10.67 -29.42
CA GLY A 571 19.72 -9.33 -29.76
C GLY A 571 19.31 -8.96 -31.16
N GLY A 572 19.43 -7.71 -31.50
CA GLY A 572 19.19 -7.14 -32.80
C GLY A 572 20.05 -5.89 -32.99
N SER A 573 20.12 -5.33 -34.20
CA SER A 573 20.75 -4.04 -34.47
C SER A 573 19.74 -2.91 -34.46
N TRP A 574 20.17 -1.71 -34.18
CA TRP A 574 19.33 -0.51 -34.19
C TRP A 574 20.01 0.71 -34.81
#